data_ec527e8a09d0929d3890ce3048f18e48
#
_entry.id   ec527e8a09d0929d3890ce3048f18e48
#
_cell.length_a   1.000
_cell.length_b   1.000
_cell.length_c   1.000
_cell.angle_alpha   90.00
_cell.angle_beta   90.00
_cell.angle_gamma   90.00
#
_symmetry.space_group_name_H-M   'P 1'
#
loop_
_entity.id
_entity.type
_entity.pdbx_description
1 polymer ?
#
loop_
_entity_poly.entity_id
_entity_poly.type
_entity_poly.pdbx_seq_one_letter_code
_entity_poly.pdbx_strand_id
1 'polypeptide(L)'
;VPGKIARLDILKIHTRNMPLAKNVILEKLAGKTHGFVGADLSALAKEAAMNVLRKMLPELNLEGEDPIPQEVLDKIIIKAEDFEEALRVVRPSAMREVFVEASNIGWNDIGGLEKTKQDLKEAVEWPITHPESFTRLGIRAPRGILLYGPPGTGKTLLAKAVAKESE
;
A
#
# COMPACT_ATOMS: atom_id res chain seq x y z
N VAL A 1 -8.55 0.35 10.49
CA VAL A 1 -8.20 0.80 9.12
C VAL A 1 -9.46 0.84 8.28
N PRO A 2 -9.77 1.95 7.57
CA PRO A 2 -11.01 2.07 6.81
C PRO A 2 -11.03 1.08 5.62
N GLY A 3 -12.18 0.43 5.41
CA GLY A 3 -12.45 -0.41 4.24
C GLY A 3 -12.46 0.41 2.93
N LYS A 4 -12.51 -0.25 1.78
CA LYS A 4 -12.45 0.41 0.45
C LYS A 4 -13.55 1.47 0.29
N ILE A 5 -14.80 1.19 0.72
CA ILE A 5 -15.93 2.11 0.63
C ILE A 5 -15.68 3.35 1.50
N ALA A 6 -15.26 3.15 2.76
CA ALA A 6 -14.94 4.26 3.65
C ALA A 6 -13.78 5.13 3.13
N ARG A 7 -12.75 4.53 2.52
CA ARG A 7 -11.66 5.28 1.88
C ARG A 7 -12.16 6.12 0.70
N LEU A 8 -13.08 5.58 -0.09
CA LEU A 8 -13.70 6.34 -1.18
C LEU A 8 -14.45 7.57 -0.65
N ASP A 9 -15.23 7.41 0.40
CA ASP A 9 -15.99 8.53 0.99
C ASP A 9 -15.06 9.58 1.60
N ILE A 10 -13.98 9.15 2.27
CA ILE A 10 -12.95 10.06 2.79
C ILE A 10 -12.28 10.82 1.63
N LEU A 11 -11.91 10.15 0.54
CA LEU A 11 -11.34 10.80 -0.64
C LEU A 11 -12.32 11.83 -1.24
N LYS A 12 -13.60 11.50 -1.39
CA LYS A 12 -14.64 12.44 -1.87
C LYS A 12 -14.69 13.71 -1.01
N ILE A 13 -14.58 13.56 0.33
CA ILE A 13 -14.58 14.70 1.25
C ILE A 13 -13.36 15.60 1.01
N HIS A 14 -12.16 15.01 0.94
CA HIS A 14 -10.93 15.78 0.80
C HIS A 14 -10.72 16.36 -0.61
N THR A 15 -11.36 15.81 -1.63
CA THR A 15 -11.24 16.28 -3.01
C THR A 15 -12.42 17.11 -3.49
N ARG A 16 -13.46 17.31 -2.68
CA ARG A 16 -14.72 17.98 -3.09
C ARG A 16 -14.55 19.39 -3.68
N ASN A 17 -13.55 20.13 -3.21
CA ASN A 17 -13.26 21.50 -3.65
C ASN A 17 -12.03 21.57 -4.58
N MET A 18 -11.55 20.43 -5.06
CA MET A 18 -10.38 20.37 -5.93
C MET A 18 -10.80 20.29 -7.39
N PRO A 19 -10.14 21.01 -8.30
CA PRO A 19 -10.40 20.93 -9.74
C PRO A 19 -9.84 19.62 -10.31
N LEU A 20 -10.62 18.54 -10.23
CA LEU A 20 -10.21 17.22 -10.71
C LEU A 20 -10.50 17.08 -12.22
N ALA A 21 -9.55 16.51 -12.94
CA ALA A 21 -9.73 16.09 -14.31
C ALA A 21 -10.70 14.90 -14.43
N LYS A 22 -11.33 14.72 -15.57
CA LYS A 22 -12.27 13.61 -15.83
C LYS A 22 -11.62 12.22 -15.75
N ASN A 23 -10.29 12.12 -15.87
CA ASN A 23 -9.54 10.88 -15.77
C ASN A 23 -9.27 10.44 -14.31
N VAL A 24 -9.58 11.27 -13.31
CA VAL A 24 -9.45 10.93 -11.90
C VAL A 24 -10.65 10.10 -11.45
N ILE A 25 -10.45 8.81 -11.28
CA ILE A 25 -11.47 7.87 -10.81
C ILE A 25 -11.17 7.53 -9.35
N LEU A 26 -11.92 8.15 -8.42
CA LEU A 26 -11.72 8.00 -6.97
C LEU A 26 -11.89 6.54 -6.49
N GLU A 27 -12.75 5.74 -7.14
CA GLU A 27 -12.94 4.32 -6.84
C GLU A 27 -11.67 3.50 -7.11
N LYS A 28 -10.94 3.80 -8.20
CA LYS A 28 -9.65 3.19 -8.51
C LYS A 28 -8.59 3.60 -7.49
N LEU A 29 -8.59 4.88 -7.11
CA LEU A 29 -7.68 5.41 -6.10
C LEU A 29 -7.92 4.77 -4.73
N ALA A 30 -9.19 4.60 -4.32
CA ALA A 30 -9.55 3.87 -3.11
C ALA A 30 -9.11 2.40 -3.14
N GLY A 31 -9.05 1.77 -4.32
CA GLY A 31 -8.48 0.44 -4.51
C GLY A 31 -6.97 0.40 -4.28
N LYS A 32 -6.23 1.41 -4.75
CA LYS A 32 -4.76 1.51 -4.62
C LYS A 32 -4.29 1.96 -3.22
N THR A 33 -5.16 2.52 -2.39
CA THR A 33 -4.82 3.07 -1.05
C THR A 33 -5.07 2.07 0.08
N HIS A 34 -4.72 0.80 -0.12
CA HIS A 34 -4.83 -0.21 0.93
C HIS A 34 -3.93 0.15 2.12
N GLY A 35 -4.46 0.00 3.35
CA GLY A 35 -3.72 0.35 4.57
C GLY A 35 -3.62 1.85 4.90
N PHE A 36 -4.18 2.73 4.07
CA PHE A 36 -4.25 4.16 4.36
C PHE A 36 -5.33 4.46 5.39
N VAL A 37 -5.01 5.32 6.35
CA VAL A 37 -5.98 5.92 7.29
C VAL A 37 -6.44 7.30 6.78
N GLY A 38 -7.41 7.91 7.47
CA GLY A 38 -7.97 9.20 7.04
C GLY A 38 -6.91 10.30 6.85
N ALA A 39 -5.92 10.38 7.76
CA ALA A 39 -4.82 11.33 7.67
C ALA A 39 -3.94 11.11 6.42
N ASP A 40 -3.69 9.84 6.06
CA ASP A 40 -2.90 9.50 4.87
C ASP A 40 -3.64 9.88 3.58
N LEU A 41 -4.97 9.68 3.53
CA LEU A 41 -5.80 10.05 2.40
C LEU A 41 -5.89 11.57 2.24
N SER A 42 -5.94 12.31 3.35
CA SER A 42 -5.84 13.77 3.35
C SER A 42 -4.48 14.24 2.83
N ALA A 43 -3.39 13.63 3.31
CA ALA A 43 -2.03 13.92 2.85
C ALA A 43 -1.86 13.61 1.36
N LEU A 44 -2.46 12.51 0.88
CA LEU A 44 -2.44 12.11 -0.54
C LEU A 44 -3.12 13.16 -1.43
N ALA A 45 -4.31 13.63 -1.04
CA ALA A 45 -5.02 14.67 -1.77
C ALA A 45 -4.23 15.97 -1.81
N LYS A 46 -3.63 16.37 -0.66
CA LYS A 46 -2.78 17.55 -0.56
C LYS A 46 -1.52 17.44 -1.43
N GLU A 47 -0.84 16.29 -1.41
CA GLU A 47 0.37 16.08 -2.19
C GLU A 47 0.09 16.07 -3.69
N ALA A 48 -1.04 15.50 -4.13
CA ALA A 48 -1.46 15.57 -5.53
C ALA A 48 -1.69 17.02 -5.99
N ALA A 49 -2.30 17.86 -5.16
CA ALA A 49 -2.45 19.29 -5.44
C ALA A 49 -1.09 20.01 -5.47
N MET A 50 -0.19 19.69 -4.55
CA MET A 50 1.16 20.26 -4.52
C MET A 50 2.00 19.87 -5.74
N ASN A 51 1.82 18.67 -6.30
CA ASN A 51 2.49 18.26 -7.53
C ASN A 51 2.09 19.15 -8.71
N VAL A 52 0.82 19.50 -8.84
CA VAL A 52 0.36 20.44 -9.88
C VAL A 52 0.97 21.82 -9.67
N LEU A 53 0.97 22.34 -8.43
CA LEU A 53 1.61 23.63 -8.14
C LEU A 53 3.09 23.63 -8.48
N ARG A 54 3.85 22.60 -8.10
CA ARG A 54 5.29 22.49 -8.44
C ARG A 54 5.54 22.46 -9.94
N LYS A 55 4.66 21.84 -10.72
CA LYS A 55 4.77 21.82 -12.21
C LYS A 55 4.50 23.19 -12.82
N MET A 56 3.64 24.01 -12.18
CA MET A 56 3.30 25.34 -12.68
C MET A 56 4.21 26.46 -12.14
N LEU A 57 4.95 26.21 -11.06
CA LEU A 57 5.87 27.20 -10.47
C LEU A 57 6.81 27.87 -11.48
N PRO A 58 7.38 27.18 -12.50
CA PRO A 58 8.22 27.83 -13.51
C PRO A 58 7.46 28.82 -14.40
N GLU A 59 6.14 28.65 -14.58
CA GLU A 59 5.26 29.52 -15.35
C GLU A 59 4.71 30.68 -14.52
N LEU A 60 4.73 30.51 -13.17
CA LEU A 60 4.34 31.52 -12.21
C LEU A 60 5.56 32.37 -11.88
N ASN A 61 5.66 33.58 -12.45
CA ASN A 61 6.65 34.57 -12.08
C ASN A 61 6.34 35.05 -10.65
N LEU A 62 6.80 34.31 -9.62
CA LEU A 62 6.55 34.62 -8.21
C LEU A 62 7.41 35.76 -7.66
N GLU A 63 8.23 36.38 -8.49
CA GLU A 63 9.08 37.56 -8.11
C GLU A 63 8.29 38.89 -8.10
N GLY A 64 7.03 38.90 -8.54
CA GLY A 64 6.14 40.05 -8.50
C GLY A 64 5.14 39.98 -7.36
N GLU A 65 4.82 41.13 -6.72
CA GLU A 65 3.72 41.28 -5.75
C GLU A 65 2.32 41.22 -6.41
N ASP A 66 2.25 40.98 -7.71
CA ASP A 66 1.01 40.96 -8.45
C ASP A 66 0.22 39.66 -8.23
N PRO A 67 -1.12 39.73 -8.07
CA PRO A 67 -1.94 38.55 -7.90
C PRO A 67 -1.85 37.65 -9.15
N ILE A 68 -1.84 36.33 -8.92
CA ILE A 68 -1.80 35.33 -9.99
C ILE A 68 -2.98 35.56 -10.96
N PRO A 69 -2.72 35.71 -12.27
CA PRO A 69 -3.79 35.90 -13.24
C PRO A 69 -4.82 34.77 -13.23
N GLN A 70 -6.10 35.12 -13.36
CA GLN A 70 -7.20 34.15 -13.35
C GLN A 70 -7.03 33.07 -14.41
N GLU A 71 -6.48 33.42 -15.57
CA GLU A 71 -6.19 32.46 -16.67
C GLU A 71 -5.20 31.37 -16.29
N VAL A 72 -4.31 31.61 -15.34
CA VAL A 72 -3.36 30.64 -14.83
C VAL A 72 -4.02 29.77 -13.78
N LEU A 73 -4.86 30.35 -12.93
CA LEU A 73 -5.66 29.60 -11.93
C LEU A 73 -6.61 28.61 -12.61
N ASP A 74 -7.23 28.99 -13.72
CA ASP A 74 -8.15 28.14 -14.50
C ASP A 74 -7.46 26.94 -15.17
N LYS A 75 -6.13 27.00 -15.34
CA LYS A 75 -5.32 25.89 -15.87
C LYS A 75 -4.94 24.87 -14.80
N ILE A 76 -5.16 25.17 -13.51
CA ILE A 76 -4.85 24.25 -12.41
C ILE A 76 -5.90 23.13 -12.41
N ILE A 77 -5.55 21.98 -12.97
CA ILE A 77 -6.40 20.79 -13.00
C ILE A 77 -5.56 19.61 -12.52
N ILE A 78 -6.05 18.92 -11.49
CA ILE A 78 -5.37 17.75 -10.91
C ILE A 78 -5.73 16.51 -11.73
N LYS A 79 -4.73 15.83 -12.27
CA LYS A 79 -4.88 14.66 -13.12
C LYS A 79 -4.60 13.37 -12.33
N ALA A 80 -4.93 12.22 -12.93
CA ALA A 80 -4.67 10.92 -12.33
C ALA A 80 -3.16 10.68 -12.09
N GLU A 81 -2.30 11.20 -12.97
CA GLU A 81 -0.84 11.10 -12.85
C GLU A 81 -0.31 11.80 -11.59
N ASP A 82 -0.91 12.94 -11.19
CA ASP A 82 -0.51 13.68 -9.99
C ASP A 82 -0.81 12.89 -8.72
N PHE A 83 -1.91 12.13 -8.71
CA PHE A 83 -2.20 11.17 -7.62
C PHE A 83 -1.26 9.97 -7.63
N GLU A 84 -0.84 9.49 -8.80
CA GLU A 84 0.12 8.39 -8.90
C GLU A 84 1.51 8.79 -8.41
N GLU A 85 1.95 10.01 -8.71
CA GLU A 85 3.17 10.58 -8.13
C GLU A 85 3.04 10.74 -6.61
N ALA A 86 1.90 11.26 -6.13
CA ALA A 86 1.64 11.42 -4.71
C ALA A 86 1.65 10.08 -3.95
N LEU A 87 1.13 8.99 -4.54
CA LEU A 87 1.18 7.64 -3.98
C LEU A 87 2.61 7.10 -3.77
N ARG A 88 3.59 7.60 -4.52
CA ARG A 88 5.00 7.21 -4.34
C ARG A 88 5.62 7.87 -3.11
N VAL A 89 5.12 9.04 -2.72
CA VAL A 89 5.62 9.84 -1.60
C VAL A 89 4.88 9.52 -0.30
N VAL A 90 3.54 9.47 -0.36
CA VAL A 90 2.69 9.22 0.80
C VAL A 90 2.60 7.73 1.07
N ARG A 91 3.11 7.31 2.22
CA ARG A 91 3.10 5.91 2.66
C ARG A 91 1.97 5.65 3.66
N PRO A 92 1.34 4.47 3.63
CA PRO A 92 0.28 4.11 4.57
C PRO A 92 0.82 4.04 6.01
N SER A 93 0.19 4.77 6.93
CA SER A 93 0.59 4.77 8.34
C SER A 93 0.33 3.43 9.04
N ALA A 94 -0.73 2.72 8.64
CA ALA A 94 -1.06 1.42 9.23
C ALA A 94 -0.11 0.28 8.82
N MET A 95 0.74 0.49 7.82
CA MET A 95 1.70 -0.51 7.33
C MET A 95 3.15 -0.19 7.71
N ARG A 96 3.39 0.79 8.57
CA ARG A 96 4.77 1.12 9.00
C ARG A 96 5.48 -0.04 9.71
N GLU A 97 4.75 -1.03 10.21
CA GLU A 97 5.32 -2.17 10.93
C GLU A 97 5.55 -3.43 10.07
N VAL A 98 5.09 -3.46 8.81
CA VAL A 98 5.17 -4.66 7.96
C VAL A 98 5.59 -4.33 6.52
N PHE A 99 6.69 -3.62 6.34
CA PHE A 99 7.44 -3.77 5.10
C PHE A 99 8.43 -4.94 5.27
N VAL A 100 7.92 -6.15 5.20
CA VAL A 100 8.74 -7.26 4.72
C VAL A 100 8.91 -6.99 3.22
N GLU A 101 10.10 -6.59 2.80
CA GLU A 101 10.46 -6.60 1.38
C GLU A 101 10.04 -7.96 0.83
N ALA A 102 9.17 -7.96 -0.20
CA ALA A 102 8.79 -9.19 -0.88
C ALA A 102 10.10 -9.89 -1.30
N SER A 103 10.46 -10.92 -0.58
CA SER A 103 11.70 -11.63 -0.79
C SER A 103 11.52 -12.53 -2.01
N ASN A 104 12.42 -12.47 -2.97
CA ASN A 104 12.42 -13.40 -4.09
C ASN A 104 12.85 -14.84 -3.69
N ILE A 105 13.05 -15.10 -2.39
CA ILE A 105 13.50 -16.39 -1.85
C ILE A 105 12.29 -17.31 -1.69
N GLY A 106 12.25 -18.41 -2.45
CA GLY A 106 11.24 -19.48 -2.34
C GLY A 106 11.80 -20.72 -1.63
N TRP A 107 10.96 -21.76 -1.53
CA TRP A 107 11.36 -23.04 -0.92
C TRP A 107 12.55 -23.71 -1.60
N ASN A 108 12.71 -23.51 -2.91
CA ASN A 108 13.79 -24.09 -3.70
C ASN A 108 15.16 -23.48 -3.40
N ASP A 109 15.18 -22.27 -2.84
CA ASP A 109 16.40 -21.55 -2.48
C ASP A 109 16.94 -21.97 -1.11
N ILE A 110 16.23 -22.84 -0.39
CA ILE A 110 16.58 -23.31 0.95
C ILE A 110 16.95 -24.79 0.89
N GLY A 111 18.23 -25.10 1.09
CA GLY A 111 18.70 -26.47 1.15
C GLY A 111 18.38 -27.16 2.49
N GLY A 112 17.95 -28.43 2.46
CA GLY A 112 17.63 -29.21 3.65
C GLY A 112 16.41 -28.72 4.43
N LEU A 113 16.31 -29.11 5.70
CA LEU A 113 15.22 -28.74 6.63
C LEU A 113 13.82 -29.18 6.15
N GLU A 114 13.71 -30.30 5.45
CA GLU A 114 12.48 -30.74 4.79
C GLU A 114 11.30 -30.85 5.76
N LYS A 115 11.53 -31.37 6.96
CA LYS A 115 10.48 -31.44 8.00
C LYS A 115 9.99 -30.05 8.41
N THR A 116 10.93 -29.12 8.67
CA THR A 116 10.57 -27.75 9.07
C THR A 116 9.84 -27.01 7.96
N LYS A 117 10.23 -27.20 6.70
CA LYS A 117 9.52 -26.66 5.53
C LYS A 117 8.09 -27.19 5.47
N GLN A 118 7.92 -28.50 5.67
CA GLN A 118 6.60 -29.12 5.66
C GLN A 118 5.74 -28.60 6.80
N ASP A 119 6.27 -28.53 8.02
CA ASP A 119 5.56 -27.99 9.18
C ASP A 119 5.08 -26.54 8.94
N LEU A 120 5.92 -25.72 8.27
CA LEU A 120 5.59 -24.35 7.92
C LEU A 120 4.52 -24.26 6.82
N LYS A 121 4.59 -25.11 5.79
CA LYS A 121 3.55 -25.22 4.77
C LYS A 121 2.20 -25.55 5.37
N GLU A 122 2.16 -26.55 6.22
CA GLU A 122 0.93 -26.99 6.90
C GLU A 122 0.36 -25.90 7.81
N ALA A 123 1.22 -25.19 8.51
CA ALA A 123 0.79 -24.19 9.48
C ALA A 123 0.41 -22.83 8.87
N VAL A 124 1.00 -22.44 7.73
CA VAL A 124 0.78 -21.13 7.10
C VAL A 124 0.11 -21.23 5.74
N GLU A 125 0.67 -22.00 4.80
CA GLU A 125 0.16 -22.04 3.42
C GLU A 125 -1.20 -22.73 3.34
N TRP A 126 -1.38 -23.90 3.97
CA TRP A 126 -2.63 -24.65 3.85
C TRP A 126 -3.85 -23.92 4.39
N PRO A 127 -3.79 -23.20 5.54
CA PRO A 127 -4.93 -22.40 6.00
C PRO A 127 -5.32 -21.26 5.02
N ILE A 128 -4.35 -20.75 4.26
CA ILE A 128 -4.57 -19.66 3.29
C ILE A 128 -5.10 -20.22 1.98
N THR A 129 -4.50 -21.32 1.48
CA THR A 129 -4.86 -21.92 0.19
C THR A 129 -6.11 -22.79 0.25
N HIS A 130 -6.40 -23.40 1.41
CA HIS A 130 -7.52 -24.34 1.62
C HIS A 130 -8.33 -24.00 2.87
N PRO A 131 -8.87 -22.78 3.04
CA PRO A 131 -9.59 -22.35 4.24
C PRO A 131 -10.86 -23.18 4.51
N GLU A 132 -11.51 -23.67 3.45
CA GLU A 132 -12.70 -24.52 3.54
C GLU A 132 -12.42 -25.86 4.21
N SER A 133 -11.25 -26.45 4.02
CA SER A 133 -10.84 -27.71 4.63
C SER A 133 -10.68 -27.56 6.15
N PHE A 134 -10.07 -26.45 6.57
CA PHE A 134 -9.90 -26.14 8.01
C PHE A 134 -11.24 -25.89 8.69
N THR A 135 -12.13 -25.14 8.03
CA THR A 135 -13.48 -24.86 8.54
C THR A 135 -14.30 -26.15 8.67
N ARG A 136 -14.25 -27.02 7.65
CA ARG A 136 -15.00 -28.31 7.63
C ARG A 136 -14.53 -29.27 8.71
N LEU A 137 -13.22 -29.29 9.01
CA LEU A 137 -12.63 -30.13 10.05
C LEU A 137 -12.70 -29.51 11.44
N GLY A 138 -13.17 -28.27 11.57
CA GLY A 138 -13.22 -27.53 12.82
C GLY A 138 -11.84 -27.18 13.40
N ILE A 139 -10.78 -27.21 12.58
CA ILE A 139 -9.40 -26.93 12.97
C ILE A 139 -9.15 -25.42 12.83
N ARG A 140 -8.57 -24.80 13.84
CA ARG A 140 -8.14 -23.41 13.79
C ARG A 140 -6.67 -23.33 13.42
N ALA A 141 -6.37 -22.49 12.41
CA ALA A 141 -4.99 -22.19 12.06
C ALA A 141 -4.24 -21.57 13.25
N PRO A 142 -2.96 -21.89 13.44
CA PRO A 142 -2.15 -21.27 14.48
C PRO A 142 -2.03 -19.76 14.23
N ARG A 143 -2.14 -18.96 15.30
CA ARG A 143 -2.05 -17.49 15.22
C ARG A 143 -0.62 -16.96 15.24
N GLY A 144 0.34 -17.80 15.53
CA GLY A 144 1.75 -17.45 15.61
C GLY A 144 2.63 -18.68 15.58
N ILE A 145 3.82 -18.54 14.97
CA ILE A 145 4.82 -19.58 14.86
C ILE A 145 6.14 -19.01 15.35
N LEU A 146 6.80 -19.74 16.24
CA LEU A 146 8.12 -19.35 16.76
C LEU A 146 9.20 -20.19 16.09
N LEU A 147 10.09 -19.55 15.34
CA LEU A 147 11.32 -20.16 14.82
C LEU A 147 12.47 -19.90 15.79
N TYR A 148 13.01 -20.94 16.38
CA TYR A 148 14.12 -20.85 17.34
C TYR A 148 15.30 -21.70 16.91
N GLY A 149 16.49 -21.39 17.41
CA GLY A 149 17.73 -22.10 17.13
C GLY A 149 18.94 -21.17 17.09
N PRO A 150 20.15 -21.69 16.89
CA PRO A 150 21.38 -20.91 16.81
C PRO A 150 21.35 -19.83 15.72
N PRO A 151 22.14 -18.75 15.81
CA PRO A 151 22.27 -17.79 14.72
C PRO A 151 22.87 -18.47 13.46
N GLY A 152 22.50 -17.96 12.28
CA GLY A 152 22.99 -18.50 11.00
C GLY A 152 22.27 -19.75 10.47
N THR A 153 21.30 -20.32 11.17
CA THR A 153 20.59 -21.56 10.77
C THR A 153 19.44 -21.34 9.75
N GLY A 154 19.36 -20.19 9.13
CA GLY A 154 18.37 -19.94 8.05
C GLY A 154 16.95 -19.57 8.50
N LYS A 155 16.71 -19.25 9.80
CA LYS A 155 15.37 -18.86 10.31
C LYS A 155 14.73 -17.72 9.53
N THR A 156 15.49 -16.67 9.27
CA THR A 156 15.03 -15.52 8.48
C THR A 156 14.78 -15.88 7.01
N LEU A 157 15.56 -16.81 6.45
CA LEU A 157 15.34 -17.33 5.09
C LEU A 157 14.04 -18.13 5.01
N LEU A 158 13.76 -18.99 5.99
CA LEU A 158 12.50 -19.73 6.09
C LEU A 158 11.31 -18.77 6.18
N ALA A 159 11.38 -17.73 7.02
CA ALA A 159 10.29 -16.74 7.13
C ALA A 159 10.06 -15.98 5.81
N LYS A 160 11.15 -15.66 5.09
CA LYS A 160 11.07 -15.01 3.76
C LYS A 160 10.45 -15.92 2.71
N ALA A 161 10.79 -17.21 2.71
CA ALA A 161 10.21 -18.18 1.80
C ALA A 161 8.71 -18.38 2.06
N VAL A 162 8.30 -18.51 3.32
CA VAL A 162 6.89 -18.58 3.71
C VAL A 162 6.13 -17.34 3.20
N ALA A 163 6.67 -16.14 3.39
CA ALA A 163 6.02 -14.91 2.97
C ALA A 163 5.79 -14.88 1.44
N LYS A 164 6.79 -15.30 0.66
CA LYS A 164 6.71 -15.35 -0.80
C LYS A 164 5.68 -16.38 -1.30
N GLU A 165 5.68 -17.56 -0.73
CA GLU A 165 4.84 -18.67 -1.20
C GLU A 165 3.39 -18.57 -0.68
N SER A 166 3.13 -17.64 0.27
CA SER A 166 1.80 -17.38 0.84
C SER A 166 1.07 -16.20 0.19
N GLU A 167 1.68 -15.55 -0.84
CA GLU A 167 1.03 -14.53 -1.66
C GLU A 167 0.07 -15.18 -2.66
#